data_a7a029ad16bbff16a6d1ff0e8f72f4a2
#
_entry.id   a7a029ad16bbff16a6d1ff0e8f72f4a2
#
_cell.length_a   1.000
_cell.length_b   1.000
_cell.length_c   1.000
_cell.angle_alpha   90.00
_cell.angle_beta   90.00
_cell.angle_gamma   90.00
#
_symmetry.space_group_name_H-M   'P 1'
#
loop_
_entity.id
_entity.type
_entity.pdbx_description
1 polymer ?
#
loop_
_entity_poly.entity_id
_entity_poly.type
_entity_poly.pdbx_seq_one_letter_code
_entity_poly.pdbx_strand_id
1 'polypeptide(L)'
;MIVIGQKDKIHRITQMALKLWPDNNYEELKSEILTFIDSDSVETILFQSAESIVGYSQVSIRNDYVEGSTSNPVGYLEGIYVDEGYRNMGIGKALLLACENWAKEKGCLEFGSDTSLENYNSINFHLKCGF
;
A
#
# COMPACT_ATOMS: atom_id res chain seq x y z
N MET A 1 2.17 2.06 15.02
CA MET A 1 3.48 1.56 14.54
C MET A 1 3.31 0.78 13.24
N ILE A 2 4.29 0.85 12.39
CA ILE A 2 4.26 0.12 11.13
C ILE A 2 4.51 -1.37 11.40
N VAL A 3 3.66 -2.22 10.83
CA VAL A 3 3.84 -3.68 10.90
C VAL A 3 3.58 -4.28 9.53
N ILE A 4 4.18 -5.42 9.27
CA ILE A 4 3.96 -6.15 8.02
C ILE A 4 2.73 -7.01 8.14
N GLY A 5 1.88 -6.98 7.11
CA GLY A 5 0.67 -7.78 7.09
C GLY A 5 0.98 -9.25 6.97
N GLN A 6 0.33 -10.05 7.82
CA GLN A 6 0.50 -11.49 7.81
C GLN A 6 -0.86 -12.18 7.80
N LYS A 7 -0.83 -13.47 7.51
CA LYS A 7 -2.06 -14.25 7.32
C LYS A 7 -2.98 -14.24 8.52
N ASP A 8 -2.43 -14.12 9.72
CA ASP A 8 -3.25 -14.10 10.94
C ASP A 8 -4.10 -12.83 11.05
N LYS A 9 -3.83 -11.82 10.25
CA LYS A 9 -4.59 -10.57 10.20
C LYS A 9 -5.49 -10.47 8.98
N ILE A 10 -5.65 -11.55 8.23
CA ILE A 10 -6.31 -11.51 6.92
C ILE A 10 -7.73 -10.95 6.98
N HIS A 11 -8.49 -11.30 8.02
CA HIS A 11 -9.86 -10.81 8.13
C HIS A 11 -9.90 -9.28 8.22
N ARG A 12 -9.08 -8.73 9.10
CA ARG A 12 -9.02 -7.27 9.28
C ARG A 12 -8.49 -6.57 8.03
N ILE A 13 -7.46 -7.16 7.42
CA ILE A 13 -6.89 -6.61 6.17
C ILE A 13 -7.96 -6.57 5.09
N THR A 14 -8.72 -7.66 4.93
CA THR A 14 -9.76 -7.73 3.91
C THR A 14 -10.87 -6.71 4.17
N GLN A 15 -11.24 -6.52 5.44
CA GLN A 15 -12.24 -5.51 5.77
C GLN A 15 -11.81 -4.12 5.33
N MET A 16 -10.54 -3.77 5.56
CA MET A 16 -10.02 -2.47 5.16
C MET A 16 -9.89 -2.36 3.64
N ALA A 17 -9.46 -3.44 2.99
CA ALA A 17 -9.34 -3.45 1.54
C ALA A 17 -10.69 -3.26 0.86
N LEU A 18 -11.76 -3.79 1.45
CA LEU A 18 -13.10 -3.58 0.92
C LEU A 18 -13.55 -2.12 0.99
N LYS A 19 -12.98 -1.34 1.91
CA LYS A 19 -13.27 0.09 1.96
C LYS A 19 -12.66 0.82 0.76
N LEU A 20 -11.52 0.32 0.27
CA LEU A 20 -10.88 0.89 -0.92
C LEU A 20 -11.52 0.38 -2.20
N TRP A 21 -11.91 -0.88 -2.22
CA TRP A 21 -12.42 -1.53 -3.41
C TRP A 21 -13.77 -2.20 -3.10
N PRO A 22 -14.82 -1.41 -2.89
CA PRO A 22 -16.11 -1.93 -2.39
C PRO A 22 -16.87 -2.80 -3.38
N ASP A 23 -16.48 -2.78 -4.66
CA ASP A 23 -17.13 -3.61 -5.66
C ASP A 23 -16.66 -5.06 -5.63
N ASN A 24 -15.66 -5.36 -4.80
CA ASN A 24 -15.13 -6.70 -4.69
C ASN A 24 -15.96 -7.54 -3.72
N ASN A 25 -15.86 -8.85 -3.90
CA ASN A 25 -16.43 -9.82 -2.98
C ASN A 25 -15.40 -10.12 -1.89
N TYR A 26 -15.86 -10.27 -0.65
CA TYR A 26 -14.95 -10.52 0.48
C TYR A 26 -14.07 -11.75 0.24
N GLU A 27 -14.66 -12.88 -0.16
CA GLU A 27 -13.89 -14.11 -0.31
C GLU A 27 -12.86 -14.03 -1.45
N GLU A 28 -13.24 -13.38 -2.54
CA GLU A 28 -12.33 -13.21 -3.66
C GLU A 28 -11.18 -12.27 -3.28
N LEU A 29 -11.48 -11.17 -2.61
CA LEU A 29 -10.47 -10.21 -2.20
C LEU A 29 -9.55 -10.81 -1.14
N LYS A 30 -10.11 -11.57 -0.21
CA LYS A 30 -9.32 -12.28 0.79
C LYS A 30 -8.33 -13.23 0.12
N SER A 31 -8.79 -14.00 -0.86
CA SER A 31 -7.95 -14.94 -1.58
C SER A 31 -6.81 -14.22 -2.30
N GLU A 32 -7.12 -13.10 -2.92
CA GLU A 32 -6.12 -12.29 -3.62
C GLU A 32 -5.07 -11.74 -2.65
N ILE A 33 -5.52 -11.23 -1.51
CA ILE A 33 -4.59 -10.68 -0.51
C ILE A 33 -3.69 -11.78 0.06
N LEU A 34 -4.22 -12.98 0.27
CA LEU A 34 -3.40 -14.11 0.71
C LEU A 34 -2.30 -14.42 -0.30
N THR A 35 -2.62 -14.32 -1.58
CA THR A 35 -1.61 -14.48 -2.64
C THR A 35 -0.55 -13.40 -2.55
N PHE A 36 -0.96 -12.15 -2.30
CA PHE A 36 -0.03 -11.04 -2.14
C PHE A 36 0.91 -11.24 -0.96
N ILE A 37 0.39 -11.73 0.15
CA ILE A 37 1.22 -11.95 1.34
C ILE A 37 2.35 -12.93 1.07
N ASP A 38 2.13 -13.88 0.19
CA ASP A 38 3.13 -14.88 -0.18
C ASP A 38 4.06 -14.43 -1.31
N SER A 39 3.84 -13.26 -1.89
CA SER A 39 4.61 -12.78 -3.04
C SER A 39 5.76 -11.88 -2.63
N ASP A 40 6.90 -12.05 -3.30
CA ASP A 40 8.07 -11.19 -3.07
C ASP A 40 7.94 -9.83 -3.78
N SER A 41 6.98 -9.71 -4.70
CA SER A 41 6.81 -8.51 -5.51
C SER A 41 5.70 -7.59 -4.97
N VAL A 42 5.06 -7.99 -3.89
CA VAL A 42 3.97 -7.23 -3.28
C VAL A 42 4.15 -7.26 -1.77
N GLU A 43 3.86 -6.15 -1.13
CA GLU A 43 3.90 -6.11 0.34
C GLU A 43 2.63 -5.49 0.87
N THR A 44 2.16 -6.05 1.97
CA THR A 44 1.03 -5.50 2.71
C THR A 44 1.59 -4.86 3.97
N ILE A 45 1.43 -3.55 4.09
CA ILE A 45 2.00 -2.80 5.21
C ILE A 45 0.87 -2.17 5.99
N LEU A 46 0.87 -2.40 7.28
CA LEU A 46 -0.21 -2.00 8.18
C LEU A 46 0.26 -1.01 9.21
N PHE A 47 -0.67 -0.26 9.78
CA PHE A 47 -0.39 0.58 10.93
C PHE A 47 -1.21 0.07 12.11
N GLN A 48 -0.51 -0.22 13.19
CA GLN A 48 -1.13 -0.71 14.42
C GLN A 48 -1.09 0.37 15.49
N SER A 49 -2.25 0.62 16.09
CA SER A 49 -2.37 1.54 17.22
C SER A 49 -2.86 0.72 18.40
N ALA A 50 -2.06 0.67 19.47
CA ALA A 50 -2.31 -0.23 20.59
C ALA A 50 -2.41 -1.67 20.07
N GLU A 51 -3.56 -2.32 20.23
CA GLU A 51 -3.74 -3.70 19.76
C GLU A 51 -4.57 -3.79 18.49
N SER A 52 -4.91 -2.65 17.90
CA SER A 52 -5.80 -2.60 16.73
C SER A 52 -5.05 -2.20 15.48
N ILE A 53 -5.41 -2.84 14.38
CA ILE A 53 -4.92 -2.44 13.07
C ILE A 53 -5.86 -1.35 12.56
N VAL A 54 -5.32 -0.16 12.33
CA VAL A 54 -6.13 1.01 11.96
C VAL A 54 -5.75 1.58 10.60
N GLY A 55 -4.72 1.05 9.97
CA GLY A 55 -4.30 1.48 8.63
C GLY A 55 -3.82 0.31 7.80
N TYR A 56 -3.99 0.43 6.49
CA TYR A 56 -3.65 -0.60 5.53
C TYR A 56 -3.09 0.03 4.28
N SER A 57 -2.04 -0.56 3.75
CA SER A 57 -1.53 -0.18 2.45
C SER A 57 -1.08 -1.41 1.69
N GLN A 58 -1.13 -1.31 0.36
CA GLN A 58 -0.70 -2.36 -0.53
C GLN A 58 0.26 -1.74 -1.53
N VAL A 59 1.47 -2.28 -1.62
CA VAL A 59 2.51 -1.78 -2.51
C VAL A 59 3.05 -2.93 -3.33
N SER A 60 3.40 -2.66 -4.57
CA SER A 60 3.93 -3.68 -5.46
C SER A 60 5.11 -3.13 -6.26
N ILE A 61 5.81 -4.05 -6.92
CA ILE A 61 6.85 -3.71 -7.87
C ILE A 61 6.34 -4.06 -9.25
N ARG A 62 6.42 -3.10 -10.16
CA ARG A 62 6.02 -3.32 -11.54
C ARG A 62 7.24 -3.27 -12.43
N ASN A 63 7.37 -4.29 -13.28
CA ASN A 63 8.47 -4.36 -14.25
C ASN A 63 7.99 -3.95 -15.64
N ASP A 64 6.70 -3.66 -15.77
CA ASP A 64 6.11 -3.19 -17.01
C ASP A 64 6.22 -1.68 -17.08
N TYR A 65 5.91 -1.13 -18.26
CA TYR A 65 5.83 0.31 -18.41
C TYR A 65 4.76 0.87 -17.48
N VAL A 66 5.12 1.93 -16.76
CA VAL A 66 4.18 2.70 -15.95
C VAL A 66 4.22 4.13 -16.48
N GLU A 67 3.05 4.68 -16.80
CA GLU A 67 2.97 6.00 -17.39
C GLU A 67 3.67 7.04 -16.51
N GLY A 68 4.51 7.84 -17.12
CA GLY A 68 5.29 8.84 -16.40
C GLY A 68 6.61 8.34 -15.85
N SER A 69 6.87 7.03 -15.91
CA SER A 69 8.13 6.49 -15.40
C SER A 69 9.19 6.47 -16.48
N THR A 70 10.46 6.49 -16.06
CA THR A 70 11.60 6.40 -16.95
C THR A 70 12.52 5.26 -16.56
N SER A 71 12.21 4.55 -15.51
CA SER A 71 13.05 3.44 -15.03
C SER A 71 12.21 2.19 -14.77
N ASN A 72 12.89 1.09 -14.56
CA ASN A 72 12.27 -0.19 -14.32
C ASN A 72 13.21 -0.99 -13.41
N PRO A 73 12.74 -1.58 -12.29
CA PRO A 73 11.35 -1.66 -11.83
C PRO A 73 10.84 -0.38 -11.20
N VAL A 74 9.53 -0.25 -11.13
CA VAL A 74 8.85 0.88 -10.52
C VAL A 74 8.07 0.38 -9.30
N GLY A 75 8.20 1.08 -8.19
CA GLY A 75 7.36 0.83 -7.02
C GLY A 75 5.99 1.44 -7.27
N TYR A 76 4.94 0.75 -6.87
CA TYR A 76 3.59 1.19 -7.17
C TYR A 76 2.69 1.02 -5.97
N LEU A 77 2.10 2.13 -5.52
CA LEU A 77 1.13 2.10 -4.42
C LEU A 77 -0.22 1.71 -4.97
N GLU A 78 -0.70 0.53 -4.58
CA GLU A 78 -1.99 0.03 -5.05
C GLU A 78 -3.15 0.62 -4.28
N GLY A 79 -2.96 0.90 -2.99
CA GLY A 79 -3.99 1.53 -2.19
C GLY A 79 -3.50 1.83 -0.79
N ILE A 80 -4.19 2.76 -0.15
CA ILE A 80 -3.90 3.14 1.23
C ILE A 80 -5.22 3.51 1.91
N TYR A 81 -5.42 3.02 3.13
CA TYR A 81 -6.64 3.25 3.88
C TYR A 81 -6.31 3.47 5.35
N VAL A 82 -6.97 4.42 5.96
CA VAL A 82 -6.87 4.69 7.40
C VAL A 82 -8.29 4.75 7.95
N ASP A 83 -8.54 4.07 9.07
CA ASP A 83 -9.84 4.12 9.73
C ASP A 83 -10.23 5.57 10.01
N GLU A 84 -11.51 5.87 9.86
CA GLU A 84 -12.02 7.24 9.93
C GLU A 84 -11.61 7.95 11.22
N GLY A 85 -11.68 7.28 12.35
CA GLY A 85 -11.33 7.88 13.63
C GLY A 85 -9.84 8.15 13.83
N TYR A 86 -9.01 7.70 12.90
CA TYR A 86 -7.54 7.82 13.00
C TYR A 86 -6.95 8.66 11.89
N ARG A 87 -7.78 9.34 11.12
CA ARG A 87 -7.32 10.19 10.04
C ARG A 87 -6.79 11.50 10.57
N ASN A 88 -5.95 12.17 9.78
CA ASN A 88 -5.31 13.44 10.12
C ASN A 88 -4.34 13.34 11.30
N MET A 89 -3.81 12.14 11.54
CA MET A 89 -2.84 11.88 12.59
C MET A 89 -1.48 11.46 12.02
N GLY A 90 -1.29 11.59 10.72
CA GLY A 90 -0.03 11.23 10.08
C GLY A 90 0.11 9.75 9.75
N ILE A 91 -0.92 8.94 9.97
CA ILE A 91 -0.84 7.50 9.75
C ILE A 91 -0.71 7.18 8.26
N GLY A 92 -1.50 7.84 7.42
CA GLY A 92 -1.41 7.64 5.97
C GLY A 92 -0.04 7.98 5.44
N LYS A 93 0.54 9.07 5.94
CA LYS A 93 1.88 9.48 5.53
C LYS A 93 2.93 8.47 5.98
N ALA A 94 2.77 7.92 7.18
CA ALA A 94 3.67 6.91 7.69
C ALA A 94 3.60 5.64 6.82
N LEU A 95 2.40 5.25 6.42
CA LEU A 95 2.21 4.11 5.53
C LEU A 95 2.86 4.37 4.16
N LEU A 96 2.64 5.56 3.61
CA LEU A 96 3.24 5.92 2.33
C LEU A 96 4.76 5.83 2.39
N LEU A 97 5.36 6.40 3.44
CA LEU A 97 6.81 6.35 3.61
C LEU A 97 7.32 4.92 3.73
N ALA A 98 6.60 4.08 4.44
CA ALA A 98 6.98 2.68 4.57
C ALA A 98 6.93 1.98 3.22
N CYS A 99 5.93 2.27 2.40
CA CYS A 99 5.82 1.70 1.06
C CYS A 99 6.97 2.17 0.18
N GLU A 100 7.29 3.46 0.23
CA GLU A 100 8.39 4.00 -0.56
C GLU A 100 9.73 3.39 -0.14
N ASN A 101 9.95 3.23 1.16
CA ASN A 101 11.17 2.62 1.65
C ASN A 101 11.29 1.16 1.23
N TRP A 102 10.19 0.44 1.29
CA TRP A 102 10.18 -0.95 0.82
C TRP A 102 10.56 -1.03 -0.65
N ALA A 103 9.99 -0.14 -1.48
CA ALA A 103 10.31 -0.13 -2.90
C ALA A 103 11.78 0.20 -3.15
N LYS A 104 12.33 1.16 -2.40
CA LYS A 104 13.76 1.48 -2.50
C LYS A 104 14.64 0.28 -2.20
N GLU A 105 14.27 -0.46 -1.16
CA GLU A 105 15.04 -1.65 -0.78
C GLU A 105 15.00 -2.72 -1.86
N LYS A 106 13.94 -2.73 -2.67
CA LYS A 106 13.80 -3.65 -3.79
C LYS A 106 14.48 -3.13 -5.05
N GLY A 107 15.13 -1.99 -4.99
CA GLY A 107 15.88 -1.45 -6.12
C GLY A 107 15.11 -0.50 -7.01
N CYS A 108 13.92 -0.07 -6.61
CA CYS A 108 13.14 0.86 -7.39
C CYS A 108 13.69 2.27 -7.26
N LEU A 109 13.75 2.98 -8.38
CA LEU A 109 14.17 4.38 -8.42
C LEU A 109 13.00 5.32 -8.56
N GLU A 110 11.85 4.81 -8.93
CA GLU A 110 10.63 5.59 -9.09
C GLU A 110 9.48 4.94 -8.34
N PHE A 111 8.52 5.75 -7.94
CA PHE A 111 7.37 5.29 -7.19
C PHE A 111 6.14 6.04 -7.69
N GLY A 112 5.07 5.32 -7.98
CA GLY A 112 3.86 5.92 -8.51
C GLY A 112 2.59 5.35 -7.92
N SER A 113 1.46 5.95 -8.28
CA SER A 113 0.16 5.48 -7.87
C SER A 113 -0.91 6.06 -8.79
N ASP A 114 -1.92 5.26 -9.10
CA ASP A 114 -3.11 5.76 -9.77
C ASP A 114 -4.29 5.82 -8.79
N THR A 115 -4.01 5.55 -7.52
CA THR A 115 -5.03 5.60 -6.49
C THR A 115 -5.45 7.05 -6.25
N SER A 116 -6.75 7.28 -6.19
CA SER A 116 -7.25 8.60 -5.86
C SER A 116 -7.03 8.85 -4.37
N LEU A 117 -6.05 9.67 -4.07
CA LEU A 117 -5.68 9.99 -2.70
C LEU A 117 -5.93 11.47 -2.49
N GLU A 118 -7.17 11.82 -2.19
CA GLU A 118 -7.57 13.22 -2.06
C GLU A 118 -6.69 14.01 -1.11
N ASN A 119 -6.24 13.37 -0.05
CA ASN A 119 -5.37 13.99 0.93
C ASN A 119 -3.89 13.89 0.56
N TYR A 120 -3.58 13.26 -0.55
CA TYR A 120 -2.22 13.02 -0.99
C TYR A 120 -2.10 13.24 -2.49
N ASN A 121 -2.82 14.21 -3.01
CA ASN A 121 -2.90 14.44 -4.44
C ASN A 121 -1.58 14.76 -5.11
N SER A 122 -0.54 14.99 -4.35
CA SER A 122 0.79 15.18 -4.89
C SER A 122 1.50 13.86 -5.20
N ILE A 123 0.85 12.74 -4.93
CA ILE A 123 1.47 11.43 -5.07
C ILE A 123 1.09 10.79 -6.38
N ASN A 124 1.25 11.46 -7.48
CA ASN A 124 1.09 10.79 -8.77
C ASN A 124 2.38 10.11 -9.14
N PHE A 125 3.50 10.79 -8.91
CA PHE A 125 4.80 10.19 -9.12
C PHE A 125 5.82 10.86 -8.24
N HIS A 126 6.57 10.04 -7.50
CA HIS A 126 7.73 10.47 -6.77
C HIS A 126 8.94 9.92 -7.52
N LEU A 127 9.70 10.81 -8.09
CA LEU A 127 10.84 10.38 -8.87
C LEU A 127 12.01 10.09 -7.98
N LYS A 128 12.75 9.15 -8.44
CA LYS A 128 14.01 8.68 -7.95
C LYS A 128 14.67 9.48 -6.87
N CYS A 129 15.30 9.86 -6.46
CA CYS A 129 15.99 10.56 -5.41
C CYS A 129 15.07 11.12 -4.37
N GLY A 130 13.89 11.43 -4.76
CA GLY A 130 12.95 11.99 -3.85
C GLY A 130 12.27 10.95 -2.99
N PHE A 131 12.32 9.73 -3.44
CA PHE A 131 11.58 8.75 -2.67
C PHE A 131 12.44 7.77 -1.94
#